data_5fa2c2081e3f0d225ff558a13ee37b45
#
_entry.id   5fa2c2081e3f0d225ff558a13ee37b45
#
_cell.length_a   1.000
_cell.length_b   1.000
_cell.length_c   1.000
_cell.angle_alpha   90.00
_cell.angle_beta   90.00
_cell.angle_gamma   90.00
#
_symmetry.space_group_name_H-M   'P 1'
#
loop_
_entity.id
_entity.type
_entity.pdbx_description
1 polymer ?
#
loop_
_entity_poly.entity_id
_entity_poly.type
_entity_poly.pdbx_seq_one_letter_code
_entity_poly.pdbx_strand_id
1 'polypeptide(L)'
;LSEKFCLNNKKLTVLTSYQALPLANDTATIGYLCVGHIVAEKMTAFETKLAEGIATMLSTHIEINQIKERTKLLANAEIKALQAQINPHFLFNALNTISYYCSVQPQTAKKLINYLADYYRQNLADPNTLISLRQELQHINAYINIEIARFGDKLKINYEIDDTAFFKVPALILQPIIENSVKHGLRSKLDGGPVHTT
;
A
#
# COMPACT_ATOMS: atom_id res chain seq x y z
N LEU A 1 -31.12 3.59 -42.53
CA LEU A 1 -31.01 2.54 -41.51
C LEU A 1 -31.28 3.18 -40.14
N SER A 2 -32.48 2.91 -39.58
CA SER A 2 -32.82 3.41 -38.23
C SER A 2 -32.20 2.49 -37.19
N GLU A 3 -31.15 2.94 -36.55
CA GLU A 3 -30.59 2.22 -35.40
C GLU A 3 -31.30 2.63 -34.11
N LYS A 4 -31.73 1.61 -33.34
CA LYS A 4 -32.38 1.82 -32.06
C LYS A 4 -31.29 1.85 -30.96
N PHE A 5 -31.12 2.99 -30.33
CA PHE A 5 -30.29 3.12 -29.16
C PHE A 5 -31.08 2.79 -27.89
N CYS A 6 -30.58 1.90 -27.04
CA CYS A 6 -31.16 1.61 -25.73
C CYS A 6 -30.21 2.05 -24.62
N LEU A 7 -30.66 2.92 -23.72
CA LEU A 7 -29.99 3.21 -22.44
C LEU A 7 -30.89 2.67 -21.31
N ASN A 8 -30.36 1.79 -20.49
CA ASN A 8 -31.04 1.24 -19.30
C ASN A 8 -32.47 0.68 -19.58
N ASN A 9 -32.61 -0.16 -20.60
CA ASN A 9 -33.89 -0.80 -20.95
C ASN A 9 -35.09 0.14 -21.27
N LYS A 10 -34.88 1.45 -21.42
CA LYS A 10 -35.89 2.36 -21.91
C LYS A 10 -35.72 2.54 -23.41
N LYS A 11 -36.79 2.31 -24.18
CA LYS A 11 -36.83 2.60 -25.62
C LYS A 11 -36.52 4.07 -25.82
N LEU A 12 -35.36 4.39 -26.37
CA LEU A 12 -35.06 5.72 -26.87
C LEU A 12 -35.73 5.92 -28.22
N THR A 13 -36.14 7.13 -28.46
CA THR A 13 -36.74 7.59 -29.70
C THR A 13 -35.82 7.29 -30.89
N VAL A 14 -36.36 6.82 -31.97
CA VAL A 14 -35.62 6.53 -33.21
C VAL A 14 -35.09 7.85 -33.78
N LEU A 15 -33.78 8.03 -33.78
CA LEU A 15 -33.16 9.15 -34.50
C LEU A 15 -33.16 8.82 -35.99
N THR A 16 -33.69 9.74 -36.78
CA THR A 16 -33.74 9.61 -38.26
C THR A 16 -32.45 10.09 -38.93
N SER A 17 -31.77 11.05 -38.29
CA SER A 17 -30.41 11.46 -38.67
C SER A 17 -29.58 11.70 -37.40
N TYR A 18 -28.33 11.24 -37.37
CA TYR A 18 -27.46 11.46 -36.22
C TYR A 18 -26.01 11.64 -36.67
N GLN A 19 -25.24 12.30 -35.82
CA GLN A 19 -23.78 12.40 -35.90
C GLN A 19 -23.19 11.80 -34.65
N ALA A 20 -22.22 10.88 -34.79
CA ALA A 20 -21.44 10.32 -33.71
C ALA A 20 -20.12 11.09 -33.58
N LEU A 21 -19.91 11.71 -32.42
CA LEU A 21 -18.70 12.48 -32.12
C LEU A 21 -17.87 11.68 -31.12
N PRO A 22 -16.59 11.44 -31.39
CA PRO A 22 -15.77 10.68 -30.47
C PRO A 22 -15.53 11.46 -29.17
N LEU A 23 -15.68 10.79 -28.05
CA LEU A 23 -15.19 11.24 -26.76
C LEU A 23 -13.81 10.59 -26.58
N ALA A 24 -12.75 11.36 -26.75
CA ALA A 24 -11.39 10.87 -26.76
C ALA A 24 -10.52 11.65 -25.77
N ASN A 25 -9.50 10.98 -25.25
CA ASN A 25 -8.34 11.58 -24.59
C ASN A 25 -7.11 11.44 -25.49
N ASP A 26 -5.94 11.91 -25.03
CA ASP A 26 -4.68 11.88 -25.80
C ASP A 26 -4.25 10.47 -26.24
N THR A 27 -4.79 9.41 -25.66
CA THR A 27 -4.33 8.04 -25.88
C THR A 27 -5.36 7.13 -26.56
N ALA A 28 -6.68 7.40 -26.40
CA ALA A 28 -7.72 6.51 -26.93
C ALA A 28 -9.10 7.18 -27.01
N THR A 29 -9.96 6.63 -27.86
CA THR A 29 -11.39 6.94 -27.86
C THR A 29 -12.07 6.18 -26.73
N ILE A 30 -12.70 6.90 -25.81
CA ILE A 30 -13.37 6.36 -24.61
C ILE A 30 -14.83 5.99 -24.93
N GLY A 31 -15.45 6.69 -25.87
CA GLY A 31 -16.84 6.51 -26.26
C GLY A 31 -17.25 7.45 -27.36
N TYR A 32 -18.55 7.54 -27.59
CA TYR A 32 -19.13 8.43 -28.61
C TYR A 32 -20.31 9.20 -28.06
N LEU A 33 -20.35 10.49 -28.34
CA LEU A 33 -21.54 11.32 -28.16
C LEU A 33 -22.37 11.27 -29.46
N CYS A 34 -23.59 10.73 -29.39
CA CYS A 34 -24.50 10.70 -30.53
C CYS A 34 -25.53 11.81 -30.37
N VAL A 35 -25.56 12.72 -31.32
CA VAL A 35 -26.53 13.84 -31.40
C VAL A 35 -27.28 13.76 -32.71
N GLY A 36 -28.60 13.94 -32.69
CA GLY A 36 -29.38 13.84 -33.91
C GLY A 36 -30.83 14.35 -33.77
N HIS A 37 -31.54 14.38 -34.89
CA HIS A 37 -32.92 14.79 -34.98
C HIS A 37 -33.90 13.61 -35.01
N ILE A 38 -35.07 13.81 -34.41
CA ILE A 38 -36.20 12.87 -34.47
C ILE A 38 -36.89 12.94 -35.85
N VAL A 39 -36.81 14.09 -36.48
CA VAL A 39 -37.36 14.36 -37.82
C VAL A 39 -36.26 14.25 -38.87
N ALA A 40 -36.57 13.87 -40.10
CA ALA A 40 -35.59 13.66 -41.17
C ALA A 40 -34.99 14.97 -41.71
N GLU A 41 -34.44 15.78 -40.83
CA GLU A 41 -33.72 17.02 -41.14
C GLU A 41 -32.21 16.79 -40.95
N LYS A 42 -31.40 17.47 -41.77
CA LYS A 42 -29.94 17.45 -41.62
C LYS A 42 -29.53 18.43 -40.53
N MET A 43 -28.55 18.05 -39.73
CA MET A 43 -27.95 18.96 -38.76
C MET A 43 -27.38 20.20 -39.43
N THR A 44 -27.64 21.35 -38.83
CA THR A 44 -27.09 22.63 -39.28
C THR A 44 -25.61 22.73 -38.88
N ALA A 45 -24.85 23.59 -39.56
CA ALA A 45 -23.47 23.86 -39.22
C ALA A 45 -23.30 24.38 -37.77
N PHE A 46 -24.28 25.09 -37.24
CA PHE A 46 -24.29 25.57 -35.86
C PHE A 46 -24.45 24.41 -34.87
N GLU A 47 -25.40 23.51 -35.10
CA GLU A 47 -25.67 22.35 -34.26
C GLU A 47 -24.47 21.40 -34.23
N THR A 48 -23.82 21.19 -35.38
CA THR A 48 -22.60 20.39 -35.48
C THR A 48 -21.47 20.98 -34.62
N LYS A 49 -21.20 22.28 -34.73
CA LYS A 49 -20.19 22.96 -33.93
C LYS A 49 -20.49 22.94 -32.43
N LEU A 50 -21.76 23.09 -32.06
CA LEU A 50 -22.22 23.01 -30.69
C LEU A 50 -21.98 21.59 -30.13
N ALA A 51 -22.35 20.56 -30.89
CA ALA A 51 -22.13 19.16 -30.51
C ALA A 51 -20.64 18.82 -30.37
N GLU A 52 -19.78 19.32 -31.27
CA GLU A 52 -18.31 19.20 -31.16
C GLU A 52 -17.77 19.85 -29.87
N GLY A 53 -18.25 21.06 -29.56
CA GLY A 53 -17.88 21.76 -28.32
C GLY A 53 -18.28 20.97 -27.05
N ILE A 54 -19.49 20.40 -27.05
CA ILE A 54 -19.99 19.57 -25.97
C ILE A 54 -19.15 18.28 -25.86
N ALA A 55 -18.85 17.63 -27.00
CA ALA A 55 -18.02 16.40 -26.99
C ALA A 55 -16.62 16.66 -26.43
N THR A 56 -16.02 17.78 -26.80
CA THR A 56 -14.71 18.21 -26.26
C THR A 56 -14.80 18.45 -24.76
N MET A 57 -15.81 19.17 -24.29
CA MET A 57 -16.02 19.45 -22.87
C MET A 57 -16.25 18.17 -22.06
N LEU A 58 -17.04 17.23 -22.57
CA LEU A 58 -17.27 15.93 -21.96
C LEU A 58 -15.97 15.10 -21.90
N SER A 59 -15.20 15.07 -22.98
CA SER A 59 -13.91 14.37 -23.04
C SER A 59 -12.97 14.88 -21.97
N THR A 60 -12.79 16.19 -21.87
CA THR A 60 -11.96 16.83 -20.83
C THR A 60 -12.46 16.53 -19.42
N HIS A 61 -13.79 16.56 -19.22
CA HIS A 61 -14.36 16.27 -17.90
C HIS A 61 -14.15 14.81 -17.47
N ILE A 62 -14.29 13.86 -18.41
CA ILE A 62 -14.01 12.44 -18.17
C ILE A 62 -12.55 12.25 -17.82
N GLU A 63 -11.63 12.88 -18.55
CA GLU A 63 -10.20 12.80 -18.29
C GLU A 63 -9.83 13.35 -16.91
N ILE A 64 -10.33 14.53 -16.54
CA ILE A 64 -10.12 15.11 -15.21
C ILE A 64 -10.60 14.16 -14.11
N ASN A 65 -11.76 13.54 -14.28
CA ASN A 65 -12.28 12.58 -13.30
C ASN A 65 -11.42 11.32 -13.22
N GLN A 66 -10.92 10.79 -14.34
CA GLN A 66 -10.00 9.65 -14.34
C GLN A 66 -8.68 9.96 -13.63
N ILE A 67 -8.12 11.16 -13.87
CA ILE A 67 -6.91 11.63 -13.20
C ILE A 67 -7.15 11.72 -11.68
N LYS A 68 -8.27 12.33 -11.26
CA LYS A 68 -8.63 12.43 -9.83
C LYS A 68 -8.76 11.07 -9.16
N GLU A 69 -9.43 10.12 -9.79
CA GLU A 69 -9.58 8.76 -9.24
C GLU A 69 -8.23 8.04 -9.16
N ARG A 70 -7.39 8.14 -10.18
CA ARG A 70 -6.03 7.56 -10.15
C ARG A 70 -5.19 8.17 -9.04
N THR A 71 -5.20 9.49 -8.88
CA THR A 71 -4.45 10.19 -7.82
C THR A 71 -4.93 9.75 -6.44
N LYS A 72 -6.25 9.61 -6.25
CA LYS A 72 -6.83 9.12 -5.00
C LYS A 72 -6.43 7.68 -4.69
N LEU A 73 -6.42 6.80 -5.70
CA LEU A 73 -5.99 5.42 -5.54
C LEU A 73 -4.51 5.33 -5.16
N LEU A 74 -3.65 6.13 -5.82
CA LEU A 74 -2.21 6.20 -5.51
C LEU A 74 -1.98 6.70 -4.07
N ALA A 75 -2.62 7.79 -3.67
CA ALA A 75 -2.52 8.31 -2.30
C ALA A 75 -2.98 7.29 -1.24
N ASN A 76 -4.09 6.59 -1.51
CA ASN A 76 -4.57 5.54 -0.62
C ASN A 76 -3.61 4.33 -0.56
N ALA A 77 -2.98 3.96 -1.68
CA ALA A 77 -1.98 2.89 -1.72
C ALA A 77 -0.74 3.29 -0.93
N GLU A 78 -0.29 4.52 -1.06
CA GLU A 78 0.85 5.08 -0.32
C GLU A 78 0.58 5.10 1.20
N ILE A 79 -0.60 5.58 1.61
CA ILE A 79 -1.01 5.55 3.02
C ILE A 79 -1.04 4.12 3.56
N LYS A 80 -1.58 3.16 2.80
CA LYS A 80 -1.59 1.75 3.21
C LYS A 80 -0.18 1.17 3.30
N ALA A 81 0.71 1.52 2.38
CA ALA A 81 2.10 1.10 2.42
C ALA A 81 2.82 1.65 3.67
N LEU A 82 2.63 2.94 3.97
CA LEU A 82 3.15 3.57 5.19
C LEU A 82 2.58 2.93 6.46
N GLN A 83 1.28 2.65 6.50
CA GLN A 83 0.64 1.95 7.64
C GLN A 83 1.15 0.51 7.80
N ALA A 84 1.49 -0.17 6.71
CA ALA A 84 2.02 -1.54 6.76
C ALA A 84 3.46 -1.59 7.33
N GLN A 85 4.22 -0.49 7.24
CA GLN A 85 5.53 -0.38 7.90
C GLN A 85 5.42 -0.37 9.43
N ILE A 86 4.26 0.01 9.96
CA ILE A 86 3.96 -0.12 11.39
C ILE A 86 3.29 -1.47 11.56
N ASN A 87 3.99 -2.48 12.07
CA ASN A 87 3.40 -3.78 12.41
C ASN A 87 2.46 -3.61 13.63
N PRO A 88 1.11 -3.46 13.45
CA PRO A 88 0.23 -3.12 14.56
C PRO A 88 0.18 -4.22 15.62
N HIS A 89 0.26 -5.46 15.19
CA HIS A 89 0.24 -6.61 16.09
C HIS A 89 1.49 -6.66 16.98
N PHE A 90 2.66 -6.35 16.45
CA PHE A 90 3.87 -6.23 17.25
C PHE A 90 3.77 -5.08 18.25
N LEU A 91 3.28 -3.91 17.80
CA LEU A 91 3.10 -2.74 18.67
C LEU A 91 2.20 -3.05 19.86
N PHE A 92 1.01 -3.62 19.63
CA PHE A 92 0.09 -4.00 20.72
C PHE A 92 0.72 -4.99 21.70
N ASN A 93 1.42 -5.99 21.18
CA ASN A 93 2.08 -6.98 22.02
C ASN A 93 3.24 -6.38 22.84
N ALA A 94 4.04 -5.51 22.24
CA ALA A 94 5.12 -4.79 22.93
C ALA A 94 4.56 -3.91 24.05
N LEU A 95 3.50 -3.13 23.79
CA LEU A 95 2.87 -2.28 24.78
C LEU A 95 2.28 -3.08 25.96
N ASN A 96 1.63 -4.22 25.67
CA ASN A 96 1.12 -5.11 26.73
C ASN A 96 2.27 -5.68 27.57
N THR A 97 3.36 -6.09 26.95
CA THR A 97 4.57 -6.57 27.64
C THR A 97 5.17 -5.46 28.52
N ILE A 98 5.31 -4.26 27.99
CA ILE A 98 5.82 -3.10 28.74
C ILE A 98 4.89 -2.79 29.92
N SER A 99 3.59 -2.79 29.73
CA SER A 99 2.59 -2.55 30.79
C SER A 99 2.74 -3.56 31.94
N TYR A 100 2.91 -4.84 31.62
CA TYR A 100 3.22 -5.87 32.63
C TYR A 100 4.49 -5.54 33.43
N TYR A 101 5.59 -5.23 32.71
CA TYR A 101 6.86 -4.92 33.36
C TYR A 101 6.85 -3.61 34.15
N CYS A 102 5.96 -2.65 33.84
CA CYS A 102 5.80 -1.45 34.67
C CYS A 102 5.46 -1.78 36.11
N SER A 103 4.67 -2.83 36.34
CA SER A 103 4.23 -3.24 37.69
C SER A 103 5.25 -4.18 38.38
N VAL A 104 5.96 -5.02 37.60
CA VAL A 104 6.83 -6.08 38.15
C VAL A 104 8.30 -5.65 38.20
N GLN A 105 8.81 -5.02 37.15
CA GLN A 105 10.20 -4.61 36.99
C GLN A 105 10.33 -3.29 36.21
N PRO A 106 10.12 -2.13 36.84
CA PRO A 106 10.08 -0.84 36.15
C PRO A 106 11.34 -0.50 35.35
N GLN A 107 12.51 -0.98 35.77
CA GLN A 107 13.76 -0.78 35.03
C GLN A 107 13.80 -1.55 33.71
N THR A 108 13.21 -2.74 33.68
CA THR A 108 13.05 -3.52 32.45
C THR A 108 12.04 -2.83 31.52
N ALA A 109 10.91 -2.33 32.04
CA ALA A 109 9.93 -1.56 31.26
C ALA A 109 10.61 -0.35 30.58
N LYS A 110 11.44 0.39 31.28
CA LYS A 110 12.19 1.53 30.71
C LYS A 110 13.10 1.10 29.56
N LYS A 111 13.80 -0.04 29.67
CA LYS A 111 14.62 -0.58 28.58
C LYS A 111 13.78 -0.98 27.38
N LEU A 112 12.62 -1.63 27.60
CA LEU A 112 11.72 -2.04 26.52
C LEU A 112 11.12 -0.86 25.77
N ILE A 113 10.82 0.26 26.45
CA ILE A 113 10.37 1.50 25.80
C ILE A 113 11.46 2.02 24.87
N ASN A 114 12.73 2.02 25.30
CA ASN A 114 13.84 2.47 24.46
C ASN A 114 14.01 1.55 23.23
N TYR A 115 13.96 0.23 23.42
CA TYR A 115 14.00 -0.71 22.29
C TYR A 115 12.83 -0.51 21.31
N LEU A 116 11.63 -0.24 21.82
CA LEU A 116 10.47 0.03 20.98
C LEU A 116 10.66 1.34 20.16
N ALA A 117 11.17 2.38 20.80
CA ALA A 117 11.47 3.65 20.13
C ALA A 117 12.57 3.47 19.06
N ASP A 118 13.63 2.69 19.36
CA ASP A 118 14.70 2.41 18.40
C ASP A 118 14.20 1.59 17.21
N TYR A 119 13.40 0.55 17.44
CA TYR A 119 12.77 -0.26 16.39
C TYR A 119 11.96 0.60 15.43
N TYR A 120 11.08 1.48 15.93
CA TYR A 120 10.27 2.34 15.04
C TYR A 120 11.07 3.43 14.36
N ARG A 121 12.06 4.01 15.02
CA ARG A 121 12.93 5.02 14.39
C ARG A 121 13.66 4.45 13.17
N GLN A 122 14.04 3.19 13.24
CA GLN A 122 14.77 2.51 12.18
C GLN A 122 13.84 2.05 11.04
N ASN A 123 12.64 1.60 11.35
CA ASN A 123 11.63 1.25 10.33
C ASN A 123 11.15 2.45 9.51
N LEU A 124 11.39 3.68 9.96
CA LEU A 124 11.12 4.91 9.23
C LEU A 124 12.33 5.38 8.39
N ALA A 125 13.47 4.68 8.46
CA ALA A 125 14.62 4.98 7.62
C ALA A 125 14.37 4.56 6.16
N ASP A 126 15.04 5.22 5.21
CA ASP A 126 14.96 4.87 3.81
C ASP A 126 15.53 3.45 3.59
N PRO A 127 14.73 2.49 3.10
CA PRO A 127 15.18 1.11 2.87
C PRO A 127 16.27 0.99 1.79
N ASN A 128 16.44 2.00 0.94
CA ASN A 128 17.51 2.03 -0.06
C ASN A 128 18.88 2.43 0.50
N THR A 129 18.94 2.83 1.77
CA THR A 129 20.20 3.20 2.40
C THR A 129 21.04 1.94 2.69
N LEU A 130 22.29 1.95 2.25
CA LEU A 130 23.25 0.89 2.57
C LEU A 130 23.86 1.14 3.95
N ILE A 131 23.66 0.22 4.88
CA ILE A 131 24.21 0.24 6.23
C ILE A 131 25.17 -0.94 6.43
N SER A 132 26.03 -0.87 7.45
CA SER A 132 26.87 -2.02 7.78
C SER A 132 26.04 -3.16 8.38
N LEU A 133 26.46 -4.40 8.13
CA LEU A 133 25.82 -5.57 8.73
C LEU A 133 25.69 -5.43 10.25
N ARG A 134 26.67 -4.87 10.90
CA ARG A 134 26.67 -4.61 12.35
C ARG A 134 25.53 -3.65 12.77
N GLN A 135 25.27 -2.61 11.99
CA GLN A 135 24.15 -1.71 12.24
C GLN A 135 22.81 -2.43 12.05
N GLU A 136 22.67 -3.22 10.98
CA GLU A 136 21.46 -4.01 10.75
C GLU A 136 21.18 -4.99 11.91
N LEU A 137 22.22 -5.63 12.44
CA LEU A 137 22.10 -6.51 13.61
C LEU A 137 21.72 -5.75 14.89
N GLN A 138 22.21 -4.51 15.08
CA GLN A 138 21.76 -3.66 16.19
C GLN A 138 20.27 -3.33 16.07
N HIS A 139 19.79 -3.12 14.85
CA HIS A 139 18.37 -2.88 14.58
C HIS A 139 17.52 -4.09 14.99
N ILE A 140 17.92 -5.27 14.56
CA ILE A 140 17.25 -6.53 14.89
C ILE A 140 17.25 -6.78 16.40
N ASN A 141 18.32 -6.45 17.11
CA ASN A 141 18.40 -6.62 18.55
C ASN A 141 17.31 -5.87 19.32
N ALA A 142 16.89 -4.70 18.86
CA ALA A 142 15.78 -3.98 19.48
C ALA A 142 14.47 -4.80 19.43
N TYR A 143 14.15 -5.37 18.26
CA TYR A 143 13.01 -6.27 18.08
C TYR A 143 13.11 -7.52 18.97
N ILE A 144 14.26 -8.20 18.92
CA ILE A 144 14.48 -9.44 19.64
C ILE A 144 14.36 -9.27 21.15
N ASN A 145 14.91 -8.19 21.71
CA ASN A 145 14.83 -7.95 23.15
C ASN A 145 13.37 -7.77 23.63
N ILE A 146 12.51 -7.19 22.79
CA ILE A 146 11.08 -7.08 23.08
C ILE A 146 10.42 -8.45 23.05
N GLU A 147 10.71 -9.27 22.03
CA GLU A 147 10.13 -10.61 21.89
C GLU A 147 10.66 -11.57 22.99
N ILE A 148 11.93 -11.48 23.39
CA ILE A 148 12.47 -12.22 24.55
C ILE A 148 11.74 -11.82 25.83
N ALA A 149 11.51 -10.54 26.07
CA ALA A 149 10.76 -10.10 27.25
C ALA A 149 9.31 -10.63 27.25
N ARG A 150 8.72 -10.82 26.06
CA ARG A 150 7.36 -11.34 25.89
C ARG A 150 7.28 -12.85 26.07
N PHE A 151 8.21 -13.60 25.50
CA PHE A 151 8.15 -15.07 25.46
C PHE A 151 9.00 -15.75 26.55
N GLY A 152 9.89 -15.00 27.20
CA GLY A 152 10.76 -15.51 28.25
C GLY A 152 11.67 -16.64 27.74
N ASP A 153 11.81 -17.68 28.53
CA ASP A 153 12.70 -18.84 28.25
C ASP A 153 12.30 -19.65 27.00
N LYS A 154 11.11 -19.39 26.45
CA LYS A 154 10.63 -20.05 25.23
C LYS A 154 11.33 -19.55 23.96
N LEU A 155 11.94 -18.36 23.99
CA LEU A 155 12.65 -17.79 22.87
C LEU A 155 14.14 -17.68 23.19
N LYS A 156 14.95 -18.51 22.54
CA LYS A 156 16.41 -18.46 22.60
C LYS A 156 16.94 -18.19 21.20
N ILE A 157 17.72 -17.14 21.05
CA ILE A 157 18.30 -16.73 19.77
C ILE A 157 19.82 -16.74 19.93
N ASN A 158 20.49 -17.52 19.11
CA ASN A 158 21.95 -17.56 19.03
C ASN A 158 22.38 -16.96 17.69
N TYR A 159 23.42 -16.16 17.72
CA TYR A 159 24.06 -15.60 16.53
C TYR A 159 25.46 -16.18 16.41
N GLU A 160 25.78 -16.68 15.25
CA GLU A 160 27.14 -16.99 14.83
C GLU A 160 27.49 -16.06 13.67
N ILE A 161 28.28 -15.04 13.95
CA ILE A 161 28.64 -14.01 12.98
C ILE A 161 30.17 -14.02 12.87
N ASP A 162 30.67 -14.15 11.66
CA ASP A 162 32.07 -14.03 11.38
C ASP A 162 32.54 -12.58 11.63
N ASP A 163 33.57 -12.39 12.42
CA ASP A 163 34.14 -11.08 12.75
C ASP A 163 34.68 -10.33 11.52
N THR A 164 34.88 -11.03 10.40
CA THR A 164 35.35 -10.48 9.13
C THR A 164 34.21 -9.97 8.22
N ALA A 165 32.96 -10.06 8.64
CA ALA A 165 31.80 -9.63 7.85
C ALA A 165 31.63 -8.09 7.84
N PHE A 166 32.50 -7.38 7.11
CA PHE A 166 32.48 -5.91 6.97
C PHE A 166 31.79 -5.40 5.71
N PHE A 167 30.74 -6.05 5.24
CA PHE A 167 30.01 -5.61 4.06
C PHE A 167 28.80 -4.73 4.42
N LYS A 168 28.35 -3.94 3.45
CA LYS A 168 27.13 -3.15 3.56
C LYS A 168 25.95 -3.90 2.96
N VAL A 169 24.82 -3.79 3.62
CA VAL A 169 23.52 -4.36 3.20
C VAL A 169 22.48 -3.26 3.09
N PRO A 170 21.44 -3.44 2.29
CA PRO A 170 20.26 -2.59 2.36
C PRO A 170 19.66 -2.64 3.77
N ALA A 171 19.23 -1.49 4.28
CA ALA A 171 18.56 -1.42 5.56
C ALA A 171 17.29 -2.31 5.55
N LEU A 172 16.99 -2.91 6.69
CA LEU A 172 15.80 -3.75 6.91
C LEU A 172 15.74 -5.04 6.07
N ILE A 173 16.88 -5.54 5.55
CA ILE A 173 16.90 -6.78 4.75
C ILE A 173 16.81 -8.04 5.62
N LEU A 174 17.45 -8.04 6.79
CA LEU A 174 17.45 -9.19 7.71
C LEU A 174 16.21 -9.20 8.62
N GLN A 175 15.64 -8.06 8.89
CA GLN A 175 14.51 -7.93 9.82
C GLN A 175 13.31 -8.82 9.44
N PRO A 176 12.79 -8.84 8.19
CA PRO A 176 11.68 -9.73 7.82
C PRO A 176 12.01 -11.22 7.99
N ILE A 177 13.27 -11.60 7.78
CA ILE A 177 13.72 -12.99 7.94
C ILE A 177 13.65 -13.39 9.42
N ILE A 178 14.16 -12.55 10.30
CA ILE A 178 14.15 -12.81 11.74
C ILE A 178 12.72 -12.76 12.29
N GLU A 179 11.91 -11.78 11.90
CA GLU A 179 10.50 -11.72 12.30
C GLU A 179 9.73 -12.99 11.90
N ASN A 180 9.93 -13.47 10.68
CA ASN A 180 9.34 -14.73 10.23
C ASN A 180 9.87 -15.93 11.01
N SER A 181 11.17 -16.00 11.28
CA SER A 181 11.79 -17.08 12.04
C SER A 181 11.26 -17.15 13.48
N VAL A 182 11.13 -16.00 14.16
CA VAL A 182 10.53 -15.92 15.50
C VAL A 182 9.07 -16.34 15.46
N LYS A 183 8.29 -15.84 14.51
CA LYS A 183 6.86 -16.13 14.37
C LYS A 183 6.58 -17.61 14.08
N HIS A 184 7.39 -18.23 13.23
CA HIS A 184 7.23 -19.63 12.85
C HIS A 184 7.88 -20.58 13.85
N GLY A 185 9.03 -20.25 14.41
CA GLY A 185 9.72 -21.03 15.43
C GLY A 185 8.88 -21.21 16.71
N LEU A 186 8.14 -20.17 17.10
CA LEU A 186 7.24 -20.22 18.26
C LEU A 186 5.92 -20.94 17.99
N ARG A 187 5.43 -20.98 16.72
CA ARG A 187 4.18 -21.69 16.36
C ARG A 187 4.35 -23.19 16.19
N SER A 188 5.53 -23.63 15.77
CA SER A 188 5.77 -25.04 15.44
C SER A 188 6.06 -25.94 16.64
N LYS A 189 6.30 -25.37 17.84
CA LYS A 189 6.59 -26.12 19.04
C LYS A 189 5.79 -25.59 20.22
N LEU A 190 4.87 -26.41 20.74
CA LEU A 190 4.14 -26.16 21.99
C LEU A 190 5.09 -25.98 23.19
N ASP A 191 6.31 -26.50 23.13
CA ASP A 191 7.31 -26.47 24.21
C ASP A 191 8.48 -25.52 24.00
N GLY A 192 8.45 -24.65 22.96
CA GLY A 192 9.55 -23.76 22.61
C GLY A 192 10.77 -24.50 22.04
N GLY A 193 11.59 -23.83 21.24
CA GLY A 193 12.83 -24.40 20.71
C GLY A 193 13.77 -23.31 20.20
N PRO A 194 15.09 -23.59 20.11
CA PRO A 194 16.05 -22.63 19.61
C PRO A 194 15.76 -22.31 18.14
N VAL A 195 15.80 -21.02 17.80
CA VAL A 195 15.76 -20.53 16.41
C VAL A 195 17.21 -20.39 15.97
N HIS A 196 17.66 -21.24 15.05
CA HIS A 196 18.97 -21.13 14.42
C HIS A 196 18.81 -20.42 13.08
N THR A 197 19.60 -19.38 12.87
CA THR A 197 19.76 -18.73 11.56
C THR A 197 21.24 -18.81 11.20
N THR A 198 21.55 -19.61 10.24
CA THR A 198 22.88 -19.71 9.61
C THR A 198 22.98 -18.79 8.41
#